data_eea8f4feead07447298d97ba340aa535
#
_entry.id   eea8f4feead07447298d97ba340aa535
#
_cell.length_a   1.000
_cell.length_b   1.000
_cell.length_c   1.000
_cell.angle_alpha   90.00
_cell.angle_beta   90.00
_cell.angle_gamma   90.00
#
_symmetry.space_group_name_H-M   'P 1'
#
loop_
_entity.id
_entity.type
_entity.pdbx_description
1 polymer ?
#
loop_
_entity_poly.entity_id
_entity_poly.type
_entity_poly.pdbx_seq_one_letter_code
_entity_poly.pdbx_strand_id
1 'polypeptide(L)'
;MFWPGPAHPDDETRHWLARVEKVAPVLVQHREQAEQERMTPPDVIDALREQNIHRMWVSPAFGGGGVSVRTGSAVLQALARIDASVAWQMGVQGVIGRMSDYLPEQTAGRMFRESDGLVVGGINPSGHAEAVPGGYRVRGRWSFASGSTHADWLVCASLVTETSAAGEVAAGSKANSSAPAPPTTRMMFVPRDAVRFTDDWFTIGLRGTGSVSFTVDDLFVPEEHTVDGGLLRRLPAARPSRGYPIAYYDFGPFTTASTALGIAQDALSAFPGXAVSAVPARGTETLASSHTVQAGLARAAALVRAGELLLDDAAGHASARLIGGEKLSALIRLAATAAGENTLKAVDTLHGLAGTRALGAAGRLDRCFRDIHTVVAHITLAPTNFEMVGSYLLGGSLLMRR
;
A
#
# COMPACT_ATOMS: atom_id res chain seq x y z
N MET A 1 -2.02 26.53 2.40
CA MET A 1 -3.21 25.65 2.27
C MET A 1 -4.25 26.10 3.29
N PHE A 2 -5.48 26.33 2.85
CA PHE A 2 -6.61 26.71 3.73
C PHE A 2 -6.90 25.61 4.78
N TRP A 3 -6.59 24.40 4.44
CA TRP A 3 -6.99 23.22 5.20
C TRP A 3 -6.02 22.99 6.36
N PRO A 4 -6.46 23.00 7.59
CA PRO A 4 -5.59 22.56 8.66
C PRO A 4 -5.32 21.06 8.49
N GLY A 5 -4.11 20.65 8.64
CA GLY A 5 -3.77 19.23 8.70
C GLY A 5 -4.49 18.53 9.86
N PRO A 6 -4.05 17.34 10.26
CA PRO A 6 -4.66 16.69 11.43
C PRO A 6 -4.63 17.63 12.62
N ALA A 7 -5.78 17.78 13.28
CA ALA A 7 -5.87 18.63 14.46
C ALA A 7 -4.91 18.07 15.54
N HIS A 8 -3.90 18.82 15.88
CA HIS A 8 -2.94 18.47 16.93
C HIS A 8 -2.20 17.14 16.68
N PRO A 9 -1.33 17.08 15.66
CA PRO A 9 -0.48 15.89 15.52
C PRO A 9 0.33 15.70 16.81
N ASP A 10 0.43 14.46 17.26
CA ASP A 10 1.24 14.13 18.42
C ASP A 10 2.76 14.29 18.12
N ASP A 11 3.58 14.15 19.14
CA ASP A 11 5.04 14.33 19.01
C ASP A 11 5.63 13.33 18.00
N GLU A 12 5.15 12.07 18.02
CA GLU A 12 5.60 11.06 17.07
C GLU A 12 5.33 11.52 15.63
N THR A 13 4.10 11.93 15.35
CA THR A 13 3.70 12.37 14.01
C THR A 13 4.49 13.60 13.57
N ARG A 14 4.67 14.60 14.44
CA ARG A 14 5.49 15.78 14.14
C ARG A 14 6.92 15.40 13.76
N HIS A 15 7.51 14.52 14.56
CA HIS A 15 8.89 14.06 14.33
C HIS A 15 9.04 13.36 12.97
N TRP A 16 8.09 12.49 12.61
CA TRP A 16 8.16 11.76 11.34
C TRP A 16 7.82 12.65 10.13
N LEU A 17 6.92 13.63 10.27
CA LEU A 17 6.66 14.60 9.21
C LEU A 17 7.89 15.49 8.94
N ALA A 18 8.66 15.83 9.97
CA ALA A 18 9.92 16.57 9.79
C ALA A 18 10.94 15.77 8.96
N ARG A 19 10.90 14.42 9.02
CA ARG A 19 11.74 13.57 8.15
C ARG A 19 11.29 13.69 6.69
N VAL A 20 9.99 13.76 6.43
CA VAL A 20 9.46 13.96 5.08
C VAL A 20 9.91 15.32 4.53
N GLU A 21 9.90 16.36 5.36
CA GLU A 21 10.38 17.68 4.94
C GLU A 21 11.85 17.65 4.49
N LYS A 22 12.68 16.83 5.12
CA LYS A 22 14.10 16.70 4.73
C LYS A 22 14.28 16.03 3.37
N VAL A 23 13.43 15.04 3.03
CA VAL A 23 13.52 14.34 1.74
C VAL A 23 12.78 15.06 0.62
N ALA A 24 11.86 15.97 0.95
CA ALA A 24 11.00 16.63 -0.02
C ALA A 24 11.77 17.27 -1.20
N PRO A 25 12.90 17.98 -0.99
CA PRO A 25 13.63 18.56 -2.13
C PRO A 25 14.12 17.53 -3.13
N VAL A 26 14.61 16.38 -2.65
CA VAL A 26 15.09 15.30 -3.52
C VAL A 26 13.93 14.69 -4.31
N LEU A 27 12.77 14.49 -3.67
CA LEU A 27 11.57 13.99 -4.34
C LEU A 27 11.13 14.93 -5.45
N VAL A 28 11.05 16.24 -5.17
CA VAL A 28 10.65 17.26 -6.16
C VAL A 28 11.61 17.26 -7.34
N GLN A 29 12.90 17.17 -7.07
CA GLN A 29 13.95 17.19 -8.09
C GLN A 29 13.82 16.01 -9.07
N HIS A 30 13.48 14.82 -8.57
CA HIS A 30 13.54 13.59 -9.35
C HIS A 30 12.20 13.05 -9.85
N ARG A 31 11.07 13.67 -9.46
CA ARG A 31 9.74 13.09 -9.78
C ARG A 31 9.43 13.01 -11.28
N GLU A 32 9.96 13.95 -12.10
CA GLU A 32 9.77 13.91 -13.56
C GLU A 32 10.61 12.82 -14.19
N GLN A 33 11.84 12.66 -13.71
CA GLN A 33 12.71 11.56 -14.13
C GLN A 33 12.06 10.21 -13.80
N ALA A 34 11.54 10.06 -12.58
CA ALA A 34 10.86 8.83 -12.14
C ALA A 34 9.67 8.49 -13.05
N GLU A 35 8.89 9.51 -13.43
CA GLU A 35 7.77 9.36 -14.35
C GLU A 35 8.21 8.87 -15.72
N GLN A 36 9.26 9.45 -16.27
CA GLN A 36 9.80 9.12 -17.60
C GLN A 36 10.44 7.74 -17.62
N GLU A 37 11.27 7.45 -16.63
CA GLU A 37 12.00 6.19 -16.53
C GLU A 37 11.16 5.03 -15.99
N ARG A 38 9.97 5.32 -15.50
CA ARG A 38 9.04 4.34 -14.90
C ARG A 38 9.67 3.66 -13.67
N MET A 39 10.53 4.40 -12.96
CA MET A 39 11.26 3.89 -11.80
C MET A 39 11.77 5.06 -10.97
N THR A 40 11.57 5.00 -9.67
CA THR A 40 12.14 5.98 -8.74
C THR A 40 13.67 5.90 -8.78
N PRO A 41 14.39 7.01 -8.99
CA PRO A 41 15.85 6.96 -9.01
C PRO A 41 16.45 6.55 -7.66
N PRO A 42 17.63 5.89 -7.66
CA PRO A 42 18.30 5.47 -6.42
C PRO A 42 18.48 6.59 -5.39
N ASP A 43 18.83 7.80 -5.83
CA ASP A 43 19.04 8.94 -4.93
C ASP A 43 17.83 9.22 -4.03
N VAL A 44 16.61 9.02 -4.57
CA VAL A 44 15.37 9.18 -3.80
C VAL A 44 15.25 8.09 -2.73
N ILE A 45 15.55 6.85 -3.11
CA ILE A 45 15.50 5.71 -2.16
C ILE A 45 16.54 5.90 -1.06
N ASP A 46 17.74 6.36 -1.42
CA ASP A 46 18.81 6.63 -0.44
C ASP A 46 18.38 7.72 0.55
N ALA A 47 17.79 8.81 0.07
CA ALA A 47 17.29 9.87 0.94
C ALA A 47 16.21 9.33 1.91
N LEU A 48 15.30 8.46 1.43
CA LEU A 48 14.29 7.84 2.29
C LEU A 48 14.91 6.91 3.34
N ARG A 49 15.97 6.18 2.95
CA ARG A 49 16.73 5.28 3.85
C ARG A 49 17.45 6.07 4.94
N GLU A 50 18.12 7.17 4.59
CA GLU A 50 18.80 8.04 5.55
C GLU A 50 17.85 8.56 6.62
N GLN A 51 16.58 8.79 6.29
CA GLN A 51 15.56 9.23 7.23
C GLN A 51 14.79 8.06 7.86
N ASN A 52 15.17 6.82 7.55
CA ASN A 52 14.53 5.58 8.03
C ASN A 52 13.03 5.49 7.68
N ILE A 53 12.58 6.20 6.64
CA ILE A 53 11.16 6.21 6.24
C ILE A 53 10.76 4.83 5.70
N HIS A 54 11.66 4.16 4.97
CA HIS A 54 11.43 2.81 4.43
C HIS A 54 11.19 1.76 5.53
N ARG A 55 11.63 2.02 6.76
CA ARG A 55 11.48 1.10 7.91
C ARG A 55 10.51 1.63 8.96
N MET A 56 9.68 2.63 8.63
CA MET A 56 8.82 3.27 9.64
C MET A 56 7.91 2.29 10.37
N TRP A 57 7.45 1.22 9.70
CA TRP A 57 6.57 0.21 10.32
C TRP A 57 7.26 -1.11 10.63
N VAL A 58 8.55 -1.23 10.41
CA VAL A 58 9.33 -2.37 10.89
C VAL A 58 9.51 -2.21 12.40
N SER A 59 9.51 -3.33 13.12
CA SER A 59 9.70 -3.33 14.57
C SER A 59 11.03 -2.66 14.97
N PRO A 60 11.07 -1.89 16.06
CA PRO A 60 12.33 -1.36 16.59
C PRO A 60 13.37 -2.43 16.88
N ALA A 61 12.96 -3.65 17.21
CA ALA A 61 13.87 -4.79 17.39
C ALA A 61 14.72 -5.07 16.13
N PHE A 62 14.24 -4.65 14.96
CA PHE A 62 14.93 -4.85 13.68
C PHE A 62 15.32 -3.51 13.02
N GLY A 63 15.52 -2.48 13.83
CA GLY A 63 15.99 -1.17 13.35
C GLY A 63 14.92 -0.26 12.77
N GLY A 64 13.65 -0.63 12.88
CA GLY A 64 12.56 0.16 12.34
C GLY A 64 12.00 1.20 13.32
N GLY A 65 11.06 2.00 12.83
CA GLY A 65 10.42 3.04 13.62
C GLY A 65 9.32 2.53 14.54
N GLY A 66 8.63 1.46 14.17
CA GLY A 66 7.50 0.92 14.92
C GLY A 66 6.39 1.94 15.14
N VAL A 67 6.20 2.87 14.19
CA VAL A 67 5.29 4.00 14.35
C VAL A 67 3.83 3.57 14.38
N SER A 68 2.99 4.41 14.97
CA SER A 68 1.55 4.20 14.98
C SER A 68 0.98 4.21 13.56
N VAL A 69 -0.20 3.59 13.38
CA VAL A 69 -0.93 3.64 12.10
C VAL A 69 -1.19 5.09 11.71
N ARG A 70 -1.61 5.92 12.67
CA ARG A 70 -1.89 7.34 12.43
C ARG A 70 -0.68 8.09 11.92
N THR A 71 0.48 7.90 12.55
CA THR A 71 1.74 8.54 12.14
C THR A 71 2.14 8.11 10.73
N GLY A 72 2.16 6.79 10.47
CA GLY A 72 2.54 6.30 9.13
C GLY A 72 1.56 6.75 8.05
N SER A 73 0.26 6.82 8.37
CA SER A 73 -0.75 7.36 7.45
C SER A 73 -0.45 8.82 7.10
N ALA A 74 -0.10 9.64 8.09
CA ALA A 74 0.28 11.04 7.88
C ALA A 74 1.55 11.15 7.01
N VAL A 75 2.54 10.30 7.26
CA VAL A 75 3.78 10.25 6.47
C VAL A 75 3.47 9.91 5.00
N LEU A 76 2.65 8.89 4.76
CA LEU A 76 2.29 8.51 3.38
C LEU A 76 1.51 9.61 2.67
N GLN A 77 0.58 10.28 3.36
CA GLN A 77 -0.16 11.41 2.80
C GLN A 77 0.82 12.53 2.42
N ALA A 78 1.77 12.86 3.31
CA ALA A 78 2.76 13.91 3.05
C ALA A 78 3.65 13.56 1.86
N LEU A 79 4.11 12.30 1.76
CA LEU A 79 4.90 11.83 0.61
C LEU A 79 4.07 11.90 -0.69
N ALA A 80 2.81 11.44 -0.65
CA ALA A 80 1.95 11.38 -1.85
C ALA A 80 1.61 12.78 -2.39
N ARG A 81 1.59 13.80 -1.53
CA ARG A 81 1.43 15.20 -1.96
C ARG A 81 2.61 15.69 -2.79
N ILE A 82 3.75 15.01 -2.71
CA ILE A 82 4.97 15.35 -3.46
C ILE A 82 5.13 14.40 -4.64
N ASP A 83 5.08 13.09 -4.36
CA ASP A 83 5.24 12.03 -5.34
C ASP A 83 4.46 10.78 -4.86
N ALA A 84 3.36 10.49 -5.55
CA ALA A 84 2.50 9.36 -5.22
C ALA A 84 3.21 8.01 -5.42
N SER A 85 4.12 7.91 -6.38
CA SER A 85 4.88 6.68 -6.61
C SER A 85 5.79 6.34 -5.43
N VAL A 86 6.41 7.36 -4.83
CA VAL A 86 7.23 7.18 -3.62
C VAL A 86 6.35 6.75 -2.45
N ALA A 87 5.22 7.43 -2.23
CA ALA A 87 4.30 7.07 -1.16
C ALA A 87 3.82 5.62 -1.30
N TRP A 88 3.46 5.22 -2.52
CA TRP A 88 3.01 3.86 -2.81
C TRP A 88 4.09 2.83 -2.44
N GLN A 89 5.33 3.04 -2.88
CA GLN A 89 6.44 2.14 -2.57
C GLN A 89 6.68 2.05 -1.05
N MET A 90 6.63 3.19 -0.34
CA MET A 90 6.81 3.19 1.11
C MET A 90 5.63 2.52 1.81
N GLY A 91 4.43 2.63 1.25
CA GLY A 91 3.26 1.90 1.73
C GLY A 91 3.41 0.39 1.58
N VAL A 92 3.85 -0.08 0.41
CA VAL A 92 4.11 -1.52 0.14
C VAL A 92 5.22 -2.03 1.08
N GLN A 93 6.33 -1.31 1.16
CA GLN A 93 7.42 -1.63 2.08
C GLN A 93 6.90 -1.72 3.53
N GLY A 94 6.02 -0.79 3.90
CA GLY A 94 5.43 -0.75 5.25
C GLY A 94 4.56 -1.96 5.55
N VAL A 95 3.69 -2.32 4.61
CA VAL A 95 2.83 -3.51 4.75
C VAL A 95 3.70 -4.77 4.89
N ILE A 96 4.68 -4.94 4.02
CA ILE A 96 5.54 -6.13 4.04
C ILE A 96 6.46 -6.10 5.27
N GLY A 97 6.93 -4.92 5.67
CA GLY A 97 7.73 -4.74 6.88
C GLY A 97 7.04 -5.27 8.15
N ARG A 98 5.70 -5.23 8.18
CA ARG A 98 4.91 -5.82 9.27
C ARG A 98 5.15 -7.32 9.43
N MET A 99 5.52 -8.01 8.35
CA MET A 99 5.80 -9.45 8.44
C MET A 99 7.05 -9.74 9.28
N SER A 100 7.90 -8.73 9.56
CA SER A 100 9.04 -8.90 10.47
C SER A 100 8.62 -9.44 11.84
N ASP A 101 7.39 -9.12 12.29
CA ASP A 101 6.88 -9.58 13.58
C ASP A 101 6.39 -11.05 13.54
N TYR A 102 6.20 -11.61 12.34
CA TYR A 102 5.74 -13.00 12.15
C TYR A 102 6.88 -13.96 11.81
N LEU A 103 8.03 -13.44 11.40
CA LEU A 103 9.22 -14.23 11.04
C LEU A 103 10.02 -14.63 12.30
N PRO A 104 10.81 -15.71 12.24
CA PRO A 104 11.79 -15.98 13.27
C PRO A 104 12.75 -14.79 13.45
N GLU A 105 13.18 -14.56 14.68
CA GLU A 105 13.97 -13.36 15.03
C GLU A 105 15.23 -13.22 14.19
N GLN A 106 15.96 -14.32 14.01
CA GLN A 106 17.20 -14.30 13.22
C GLN A 106 16.93 -13.93 11.77
N THR A 107 15.87 -14.50 11.19
CA THR A 107 15.48 -14.24 9.80
C THR A 107 15.05 -12.77 9.62
N ALA A 108 14.20 -12.27 10.51
CA ALA A 108 13.77 -10.87 10.48
C ALA A 108 14.97 -9.92 10.66
N GLY A 109 15.90 -10.26 11.53
CA GLY A 109 17.15 -9.50 11.72
C GLY A 109 17.94 -9.40 10.42
N ARG A 110 18.14 -10.53 9.76
CA ARG A 110 18.88 -10.60 8.48
C ARG A 110 18.22 -9.75 7.38
N MET A 111 16.89 -9.81 7.28
CA MET A 111 16.15 -9.14 6.21
C MET A 111 15.95 -7.65 6.43
N PHE A 112 15.80 -7.22 7.69
CA PHE A 112 15.37 -5.85 7.99
C PHE A 112 16.42 -5.02 8.73
N ARG A 113 17.29 -5.63 9.54
CA ARG A 113 18.33 -4.89 10.29
C ARG A 113 19.67 -4.93 9.57
N GLU A 114 20.03 -6.08 8.97
CA GLU A 114 21.34 -6.31 8.37
C GLU A 114 21.36 -6.00 6.85
N SER A 115 20.20 -5.67 6.29
CA SER A 115 20.02 -5.33 4.88
C SER A 115 19.42 -3.94 4.78
N ASP A 116 19.94 -3.13 3.87
CA ASP A 116 19.47 -1.75 3.65
C ASP A 116 18.44 -1.64 2.51
N GLY A 117 18.32 -2.64 1.66
CA GLY A 117 17.37 -2.63 0.54
C GLY A 117 15.92 -2.76 0.99
N LEU A 118 15.01 -2.50 0.08
CA LEU A 118 13.60 -2.70 0.35
C LEU A 118 13.29 -4.20 0.50
N VAL A 119 12.24 -4.52 1.22
CA VAL A 119 11.65 -5.86 1.28
C VAL A 119 10.23 -5.71 0.74
N VAL A 120 10.02 -6.07 -0.50
CA VAL A 120 8.75 -5.88 -1.23
C VAL A 120 8.44 -7.14 -2.03
N GLY A 121 7.42 -7.14 -2.87
CA GLY A 121 7.15 -8.31 -3.73
C GLY A 121 5.68 -8.51 -4.04
N GLY A 122 5.31 -9.74 -4.39
CA GLY A 122 3.96 -10.11 -4.78
C GLY A 122 3.21 -10.80 -3.66
N ILE A 123 2.19 -10.15 -3.12
CA ILE A 123 1.35 -10.70 -2.04
C ILE A 123 0.11 -11.43 -2.55
N ASN A 124 -0.17 -11.35 -3.86
CA ASN A 124 -1.20 -12.17 -4.47
C ASN A 124 -0.62 -13.59 -4.66
N PRO A 125 -1.31 -14.66 -4.18
CA PRO A 125 -0.73 -16.02 -4.24
C PRO A 125 -0.78 -16.62 -5.64
N SER A 126 0.03 -16.07 -6.54
CA SER A 126 0.14 -16.54 -7.93
C SER A 126 1.23 -17.60 -8.12
N GLY A 127 2.04 -17.85 -7.11
CA GLY A 127 3.06 -18.89 -7.13
C GLY A 127 2.56 -20.23 -6.62
N HIS A 128 3.37 -21.26 -6.86
CA HIS A 128 3.16 -22.63 -6.35
C HIS A 128 4.38 -23.04 -5.54
N ALA A 129 4.12 -23.67 -4.41
CA ALA A 129 5.14 -24.18 -3.51
C ALA A 129 4.85 -25.64 -3.15
N GLU A 130 5.82 -26.49 -3.32
CA GLU A 130 5.75 -27.89 -2.91
C GLU A 130 6.55 -28.06 -1.61
N ALA A 131 5.92 -28.63 -0.59
CA ALA A 131 6.58 -28.89 0.69
C ALA A 131 7.65 -29.98 0.50
N VAL A 132 8.86 -29.71 0.96
CA VAL A 132 10.00 -30.65 0.94
C VAL A 132 10.72 -30.62 2.27
N PRO A 133 11.58 -31.60 2.58
CA PRO A 133 12.29 -31.56 3.86
C PRO A 133 13.04 -30.26 4.10
N GLY A 134 12.73 -29.55 5.17
CA GLY A 134 13.36 -28.31 5.58
C GLY A 134 12.83 -27.02 4.95
N GLY A 135 11.81 -27.12 4.06
CA GLY A 135 11.26 -25.92 3.41
C GLY A 135 10.36 -26.22 2.23
N TYR A 136 10.52 -25.45 1.17
CA TYR A 136 9.62 -25.49 0.00
C TYR A 136 10.40 -25.35 -1.30
N ARG A 137 9.92 -26.03 -2.35
CA ARG A 137 10.35 -25.76 -3.74
C ARG A 137 9.32 -24.81 -4.34
N VAL A 138 9.76 -23.63 -4.74
CA VAL A 138 8.88 -22.52 -5.14
C VAL A 138 9.11 -22.17 -6.60
N ARG A 139 8.01 -21.97 -7.34
CA ARG A 139 8.05 -21.49 -8.72
C ARG A 139 6.83 -20.60 -8.99
N GLY A 140 7.01 -19.60 -9.85
CA GLY A 140 5.91 -18.74 -10.23
C GLY A 140 6.32 -17.42 -10.84
N ARG A 141 5.29 -16.62 -11.12
CA ARG A 141 5.45 -15.25 -11.60
C ARG A 141 4.54 -14.35 -10.77
N TRP A 142 5.11 -13.26 -10.29
CA TRP A 142 4.39 -12.28 -9.48
C TRP A 142 4.47 -10.94 -10.17
N SER A 143 3.33 -10.28 -10.33
CA SER A 143 3.22 -8.96 -10.96
C SER A 143 3.00 -7.88 -9.90
N PHE A 144 3.15 -6.64 -10.31
CA PHE A 144 2.92 -5.46 -9.45
C PHE A 144 3.89 -5.40 -8.26
N ALA A 145 5.16 -5.78 -8.47
CA ALA A 145 6.17 -5.76 -7.41
C ALA A 145 6.77 -4.35 -7.24
N SER A 146 5.97 -3.43 -6.68
CA SER A 146 6.34 -2.02 -6.52
C SER A 146 7.61 -1.86 -5.69
N GLY A 147 8.60 -1.11 -6.22
CA GLY A 147 9.87 -0.88 -5.54
C GLY A 147 10.86 -2.02 -5.65
N SER A 148 10.54 -3.07 -6.40
CA SER A 148 11.38 -4.29 -6.46
C SER A 148 12.76 -4.06 -7.07
N THR A 149 12.91 -3.01 -7.87
CA THR A 149 14.23 -2.64 -8.42
C THR A 149 15.22 -2.21 -7.33
N HIS A 150 14.72 -1.83 -6.17
CA HIS A 150 15.50 -1.41 -5.00
C HIS A 150 15.45 -2.42 -3.86
N ALA A 151 14.92 -3.61 -4.12
CA ALA A 151 14.75 -4.63 -3.09
C ALA A 151 16.01 -5.48 -2.91
N ASP A 152 16.28 -5.88 -1.68
CA ASP A 152 17.23 -6.94 -1.37
C ASP A 152 16.52 -8.28 -1.18
N TRP A 153 15.26 -8.23 -0.74
CA TRP A 153 14.43 -9.42 -0.53
C TRP A 153 13.07 -9.24 -1.19
N LEU A 154 12.54 -10.32 -1.77
CA LEU A 154 11.23 -10.32 -2.40
C LEU A 154 10.30 -11.33 -1.74
N VAL A 155 9.04 -10.93 -1.58
CA VAL A 155 7.96 -11.81 -1.09
C VAL A 155 7.27 -12.45 -2.30
N CYS A 156 7.14 -13.77 -2.23
CA CYS A 156 6.50 -14.60 -3.24
C CYS A 156 5.32 -15.33 -2.58
N ALA A 157 4.14 -14.70 -2.56
CA ALA A 157 2.97 -15.38 -2.01
C ALA A 157 2.63 -16.58 -2.90
N SER A 158 2.53 -17.77 -2.31
CA SER A 158 2.38 -19.02 -3.03
C SER A 158 1.31 -19.92 -2.42
N LEU A 159 0.64 -20.67 -3.27
CA LEU A 159 -0.26 -21.76 -2.83
C LEU A 159 0.60 -22.99 -2.58
N VAL A 160 0.47 -23.54 -1.38
CA VAL A 160 1.22 -24.73 -0.96
C VAL A 160 0.41 -25.97 -1.30
N THR A 161 1.03 -26.91 -2.00
CA THR A 161 0.49 -28.26 -2.17
C THR A 161 1.30 -29.21 -1.29
N GLU A 162 0.59 -29.98 -0.47
CA GLU A 162 1.22 -31.06 0.27
C GLU A 162 1.56 -32.17 -0.72
N THR A 163 2.81 -32.62 -0.71
CA THR A 163 3.16 -33.83 -1.44
C THR A 163 2.40 -34.98 -0.79
N SER A 164 1.41 -35.54 -1.48
CA SER A 164 0.88 -36.81 -1.06
C SER A 164 2.06 -37.80 -1.07
N ALA A 165 2.37 -38.37 0.07
CA ALA A 165 3.31 -39.48 0.14
C ALA A 165 2.70 -40.67 -0.64
N ALA A 166 2.83 -40.61 -1.97
CA ALA A 166 2.42 -41.69 -2.85
C ALA A 166 3.50 -42.76 -2.81
N GLY A 167 3.44 -43.58 -1.82
CA GLY A 167 4.40 -44.68 -1.68
C GLY A 167 3.93 -45.73 -0.69
N GLU A 168 2.70 -46.26 -0.85
CA GLU A 168 2.34 -47.60 -0.45
C GLU A 168 0.87 -47.84 -0.83
N VAL A 169 0.67 -48.53 -1.93
CA VAL A 169 -0.64 -49.10 -2.26
C VAL A 169 -0.79 -50.33 -1.37
N ALA A 170 -1.38 -50.16 -0.17
CA ALA A 170 -1.92 -51.28 0.55
C ALA A 170 -3.29 -51.61 -0.07
N ALA A 171 -3.35 -52.68 -0.82
CA ALA A 171 -4.60 -53.19 -1.36
C ALA A 171 -5.52 -53.57 -0.18
N GLY A 172 -6.66 -52.93 -0.07
CA GLY A 172 -7.74 -53.41 0.76
C GLY A 172 -8.26 -52.54 1.88
N SER A 173 -8.61 -51.27 1.63
CA SER A 173 -9.63 -50.61 2.46
C SER A 173 -10.42 -49.63 1.61
N LYS A 174 -11.73 -49.62 1.79
CA LYS A 174 -12.64 -48.72 1.10
C LYS A 174 -12.27 -47.26 1.50
N ALA A 175 -11.71 -46.55 0.56
CA ALA A 175 -11.31 -45.13 0.74
C ALA A 175 -12.57 -44.28 1.00
N ASN A 176 -12.68 -43.72 2.20
CA ASN A 176 -13.47 -42.52 2.38
C ASN A 176 -12.75 -41.42 1.59
N SER A 177 -13.37 -40.98 0.50
CA SER A 177 -12.86 -39.90 -0.30
C SER A 177 -13.03 -38.59 0.46
N SER A 178 -12.09 -38.28 1.35
CA SER A 178 -11.98 -36.90 1.83
C SER A 178 -11.41 -36.08 0.68
N ALA A 179 -12.13 -35.06 0.24
CA ALA A 179 -11.62 -34.11 -0.74
C ALA A 179 -10.28 -33.57 -0.23
N PRO A 180 -9.31 -33.36 -1.11
CA PRO A 180 -8.03 -32.80 -0.68
C PRO A 180 -8.25 -31.45 0.05
N ALA A 181 -7.50 -31.23 1.13
CA ALA A 181 -7.59 -29.99 1.89
C ALA A 181 -7.34 -28.80 0.93
N PRO A 182 -8.07 -27.69 1.10
CA PRO A 182 -7.86 -26.54 0.24
C PRO A 182 -6.41 -26.04 0.38
N PRO A 183 -5.79 -25.57 -0.71
CA PRO A 183 -4.40 -25.12 -0.66
C PRO A 183 -4.27 -23.95 0.32
N THR A 184 -3.20 -23.97 1.11
CA THR A 184 -2.90 -22.90 2.05
C THR A 184 -1.96 -21.90 1.38
N THR A 185 -2.11 -20.63 1.73
CA THR A 185 -1.21 -19.57 1.23
C THR A 185 -0.02 -19.42 2.18
N ARG A 186 1.17 -19.27 1.63
CA ARG A 186 2.38 -18.99 2.40
C ARG A 186 3.17 -17.87 1.72
N MET A 187 3.69 -16.95 2.54
CA MET A 187 4.56 -15.86 2.07
C MET A 187 6.00 -16.38 2.12
N MET A 188 6.66 -16.45 0.96
CA MET A 188 8.02 -16.96 0.82
C MET A 188 8.96 -15.78 0.56
N PHE A 189 10.03 -15.65 1.37
CA PHE A 189 11.01 -14.57 1.23
C PHE A 189 12.23 -15.11 0.50
N VAL A 190 12.55 -14.50 -0.65
CA VAL A 190 13.67 -14.91 -1.50
C VAL A 190 14.61 -13.73 -1.72
N PRO A 191 15.94 -13.98 -1.83
CA PRO A 191 16.87 -12.90 -2.10
C PRO A 191 16.73 -12.41 -3.55
N ARG A 192 17.09 -11.16 -3.79
CA ARG A 192 16.96 -10.50 -5.10
C ARG A 192 17.64 -11.27 -6.22
N ASP A 193 18.81 -11.85 -5.97
CA ASP A 193 19.60 -12.55 -6.99
C ASP A 193 18.98 -13.90 -7.40
N ALA A 194 17.98 -14.37 -6.69
CA ALA A 194 17.26 -15.61 -7.02
C ALA A 194 16.07 -15.39 -7.97
N VAL A 195 15.81 -14.15 -8.38
CA VAL A 195 14.64 -13.82 -9.23
C VAL A 195 15.08 -13.20 -10.55
N ARG A 196 14.21 -13.33 -11.57
CA ARG A 196 14.40 -12.65 -12.86
C ARG A 196 13.27 -11.63 -13.04
N PHE A 197 13.65 -10.37 -13.28
CA PHE A 197 12.68 -9.29 -13.52
C PHE A 197 12.31 -9.20 -15.00
N THR A 198 11.09 -8.76 -15.27
CA THR A 198 10.59 -8.48 -16.62
C THR A 198 10.17 -7.00 -16.67
N ASP A 199 10.71 -6.24 -17.63
CA ASP A 199 10.32 -4.83 -17.79
C ASP A 199 8.95 -4.77 -18.49
N ASP A 200 7.89 -4.86 -17.71
CA ASP A 200 6.50 -4.85 -18.18
C ASP A 200 5.64 -3.77 -17.50
N TRP A 201 6.25 -2.79 -16.81
CA TRP A 201 5.51 -1.75 -16.11
C TRP A 201 5.23 -0.56 -17.03
N PHE A 202 4.16 -0.66 -17.83
CA PHE A 202 3.69 0.40 -18.75
C PHE A 202 2.27 0.78 -18.34
N THR A 203 2.12 1.84 -17.58
CA THR A 203 0.88 2.23 -16.92
C THR A 203 0.56 3.71 -17.12
N ILE A 204 -0.69 4.09 -16.89
CA ILE A 204 -1.12 5.50 -16.98
C ILE A 204 -0.68 6.30 -15.75
N GLY A 205 -0.69 5.72 -14.55
CA GLY A 205 -0.31 6.39 -13.31
C GLY A 205 0.61 5.55 -12.45
N LEU A 206 1.13 6.14 -11.37
CA LEU A 206 2.11 5.52 -10.50
C LEU A 206 3.32 4.97 -11.27
N ARG A 207 3.70 5.66 -12.33
CA ARG A 207 4.74 5.17 -13.25
C ARG A 207 6.08 4.96 -12.55
N GLY A 208 6.44 5.88 -11.63
CA GLY A 208 7.70 5.83 -10.89
C GLY A 208 7.85 4.66 -9.92
N THR A 209 6.79 3.88 -9.68
CA THR A 209 6.87 2.74 -8.74
C THR A 209 7.73 1.58 -9.25
N GLY A 210 7.97 1.49 -10.57
CA GLY A 210 8.70 0.37 -11.15
C GLY A 210 8.08 -0.97 -10.79
N SER A 211 6.73 -1.08 -10.88
CA SER A 211 5.99 -2.26 -10.39
C SER A 211 6.06 -3.43 -11.38
N VAL A 212 7.27 -3.75 -11.80
CA VAL A 212 7.57 -4.82 -12.75
C VAL A 212 7.20 -6.19 -12.20
N SER A 213 7.05 -7.16 -13.10
CA SER A 213 6.89 -8.57 -12.72
C SER A 213 8.25 -9.22 -12.47
N PHE A 214 8.23 -10.30 -11.68
CA PHE A 214 9.41 -11.16 -11.51
C PHE A 214 9.00 -12.63 -11.49
N THR A 215 9.95 -13.49 -11.81
CA THR A 215 9.77 -14.96 -11.83
C THR A 215 10.80 -15.63 -10.94
N VAL A 216 10.40 -16.74 -10.37
CA VAL A 216 11.24 -17.69 -9.63
C VAL A 216 11.06 -19.06 -10.29
N ASP A 217 12.16 -19.73 -10.58
CA ASP A 217 12.15 -21.06 -11.20
C ASP A 217 12.70 -22.09 -10.22
N ASP A 218 11.80 -22.89 -9.65
CA ASP A 218 12.16 -24.06 -8.84
C ASP A 218 13.22 -23.79 -7.77
N LEU A 219 13.01 -22.76 -6.96
CA LEU A 219 13.96 -22.34 -5.91
C LEU A 219 13.61 -23.02 -4.59
N PHE A 220 14.63 -23.56 -3.89
CA PHE A 220 14.43 -24.01 -2.51
C PHE A 220 14.39 -22.79 -1.57
N VAL A 221 13.32 -22.70 -0.77
CA VAL A 221 13.13 -21.66 0.24
C VAL A 221 13.04 -22.34 1.61
N PRO A 222 13.96 -22.05 2.53
CA PRO A 222 13.91 -22.64 3.88
C PRO A 222 12.61 -22.27 4.62
N GLU A 223 12.10 -23.17 5.45
CA GLU A 223 10.91 -22.95 6.27
C GLU A 223 11.01 -21.63 7.05
N GLU A 224 12.17 -21.32 7.60
CA GLU A 224 12.42 -20.11 8.39
C GLU A 224 12.30 -18.81 7.57
N HIS A 225 12.37 -18.88 6.25
CA HIS A 225 12.16 -17.75 5.34
C HIS A 225 10.69 -17.61 4.91
N THR A 226 9.76 -18.22 5.65
CA THR A 226 8.35 -18.21 5.24
C THR A 226 7.43 -17.77 6.39
N VAL A 227 6.24 -17.28 6.02
CA VAL A 227 5.17 -16.97 6.97
C VAL A 227 3.88 -17.61 6.46
N ASP A 228 3.22 -18.39 7.32
CA ASP A 228 1.92 -18.99 7.01
C ASP A 228 0.85 -17.88 6.86
N GLY A 229 0.13 -17.88 5.74
CA GLY A 229 -0.89 -16.86 5.45
C GLY A 229 -2.05 -16.85 6.44
N GLY A 230 -2.34 -17.98 7.08
CA GLY A 230 -3.35 -18.06 8.13
C GLY A 230 -2.97 -17.28 9.39
N LEU A 231 -1.66 -17.24 9.71
CA LEU A 231 -1.16 -16.46 10.85
C LEU A 231 -1.33 -14.97 10.62
N LEU A 232 -1.29 -14.52 9.38
CA LEU A 232 -1.42 -13.09 9.02
C LEU A 232 -2.83 -12.53 9.30
N ARG A 233 -3.79 -13.39 9.60
CA ARG A 233 -5.15 -13.00 10.04
C ARG A 233 -5.22 -12.70 11.53
N ARG A 234 -4.13 -12.93 12.27
CA ARG A 234 -4.05 -12.79 13.72
C ARG A 234 -2.91 -11.83 14.08
N LEU A 235 -2.93 -11.32 15.30
CA LEU A 235 -1.80 -10.55 15.83
C LEU A 235 -0.58 -11.46 15.95
N PRO A 236 0.64 -10.92 15.73
CA PRO A 236 1.85 -11.72 15.89
C PRO A 236 2.01 -12.13 17.36
N ALA A 237 2.17 -13.43 17.63
CA ALA A 237 2.21 -13.96 19.00
C ALA A 237 3.51 -13.59 19.72
N ALA A 238 4.65 -13.67 19.00
CA ALA A 238 5.97 -13.49 19.62
C ALA A 238 6.29 -12.02 19.89
N ARG A 239 5.86 -11.13 19.01
CA ARG A 239 6.20 -9.70 19.07
C ARG A 239 4.98 -8.87 18.77
N PRO A 240 4.03 -8.78 19.71
CA PRO A 240 2.84 -7.99 19.48
C PRO A 240 3.21 -6.52 19.25
N SER A 241 2.70 -5.96 18.20
CA SER A 241 2.98 -4.58 17.82
C SER A 241 2.45 -3.62 18.89
N ARG A 242 3.26 -2.66 19.26
CA ARG A 242 2.90 -1.70 20.32
C ARG A 242 2.01 -0.58 19.83
N GLY A 243 2.29 -0.08 18.62
CA GLY A 243 1.60 1.11 18.08
C GLY A 243 0.39 0.82 17.21
N TYR A 244 0.14 -0.45 16.84
CA TYR A 244 -0.94 -0.81 15.94
C TYR A 244 -1.34 -2.29 16.10
N PRO A 245 -2.15 -2.59 17.10
CA PRO A 245 -2.52 -3.99 17.39
C PRO A 245 -3.59 -4.50 16.41
N ILE A 246 -3.23 -4.57 15.13
CA ILE A 246 -4.11 -5.07 14.06
C ILE A 246 -3.40 -6.18 13.29
N ALA A 247 -4.19 -7.08 12.72
CA ALA A 247 -3.67 -8.17 11.89
C ALA A 247 -3.10 -7.62 10.58
N TYR A 248 -2.21 -8.40 9.97
CA TYR A 248 -1.54 -7.99 8.72
C TYR A 248 -2.54 -7.56 7.63
N TYR A 249 -3.58 -8.36 7.40
CA TYR A 249 -4.53 -8.09 6.32
C TYR A 249 -5.41 -6.84 6.55
N ASP A 250 -5.47 -6.34 7.77
CA ASP A 250 -6.20 -5.11 8.09
C ASP A 250 -5.31 -3.86 7.95
N PHE A 251 -4.03 -4.04 7.69
CA PHE A 251 -3.06 -2.95 7.62
C PHE A 251 -3.02 -2.27 6.24
N GLY A 252 -3.06 -3.07 5.16
CA GLY A 252 -2.95 -2.57 3.79
C GLY A 252 -3.92 -1.44 3.44
N PRO A 253 -5.21 -1.50 3.84
CA PRO A 253 -6.14 -0.42 3.52
C PRO A 253 -5.69 0.96 3.99
N PHE A 254 -4.97 1.05 5.12
CA PHE A 254 -4.43 2.34 5.58
C PHE A 254 -3.41 2.91 4.61
N THR A 255 -2.53 2.07 4.05
CA THR A 255 -1.46 2.56 3.17
C THR A 255 -2.00 3.05 1.83
N THR A 256 -2.94 2.31 1.26
CA THR A 256 -3.52 2.67 -0.04
C THR A 256 -4.43 3.91 0.06
N ALA A 257 -5.28 3.96 1.10
CA ALA A 257 -6.14 5.13 1.34
C ALA A 257 -5.32 6.38 1.64
N SER A 258 -4.21 6.25 2.38
CA SER A 258 -3.32 7.38 2.67
C SER A 258 -2.67 7.93 1.40
N THR A 259 -2.25 7.05 0.49
CA THR A 259 -1.72 7.48 -0.80
C THR A 259 -2.79 8.22 -1.61
N ALA A 260 -4.02 7.68 -1.66
CA ALA A 260 -5.14 8.32 -2.36
C ALA A 260 -5.44 9.72 -1.78
N LEU A 261 -5.46 9.83 -0.45
CA LEU A 261 -5.69 11.12 0.22
C LEU A 261 -4.60 12.14 -0.12
N GLY A 262 -3.32 11.72 -0.11
CA GLY A 262 -2.22 12.63 -0.45
C GLY A 262 -2.31 13.14 -1.89
N ILE A 263 -2.69 12.28 -2.84
CA ILE A 263 -2.91 12.68 -4.24
C ILE A 263 -4.02 13.74 -4.33
N ALA A 264 -5.15 13.50 -3.64
CA ALA A 264 -6.28 14.43 -3.67
C ALA A 264 -5.94 15.77 -2.97
N GLN A 265 -5.15 15.72 -1.91
CA GLN A 265 -4.62 16.92 -1.24
C GLN A 265 -3.70 17.72 -2.18
N ASP A 266 -2.88 17.02 -3.00
CA ASP A 266 -2.03 17.69 -4.00
C ASP A 266 -2.88 18.35 -5.07
N ALA A 267 -3.92 17.67 -5.57
CA ALA A 267 -4.84 18.24 -6.56
C ALA A 267 -5.55 19.49 -6.00
N LEU A 268 -6.02 19.44 -4.73
CA LEU A 268 -6.62 20.59 -4.06
C LEU A 268 -5.62 21.76 -3.93
N SER A 269 -4.35 21.46 -3.70
CA SER A 269 -3.31 22.47 -3.59
C SER A 269 -2.94 23.09 -4.95
N ALA A 270 -2.97 22.29 -6.01
CA ALA A 270 -2.60 22.73 -7.36
C ALA A 270 -3.71 23.52 -8.05
N PHE A 271 -4.97 23.15 -7.84
CA PHE A 271 -6.12 23.70 -8.58
C PHE A 271 -6.28 25.22 -8.43
N PRO A 272 -6.18 25.85 -7.25
CA PRO A 272 -6.35 27.31 -7.13
C PRO A 272 -5.39 28.11 -8.02
N GLY A 273 -4.17 27.72 -8.14
CA GLY A 273 -3.24 28.32 -9.09
C GLY A 273 -3.74 28.27 -10.53
N UNK A 274 -4.47 27.07 -10.99
CA UNK A 274 -5.00 26.91 -12.05
C UNK A 274 -6.01 27.74 -12.24
N ALA A 275 -6.85 27.98 -11.32
CA ALA A 275 -8.11 28.72 -11.47
C ALA A 275 -7.96 30.24 -11.55
N VAL A 276 -7.04 30.81 -10.78
CA VAL A 276 -6.84 32.27 -10.78
C VAL A 276 -6.12 32.80 -12.04
N SER A 277 -5.37 31.94 -12.73
CA SER A 277 -4.65 32.34 -13.95
C SER A 277 -5.40 31.99 -15.23
N ALA A 278 -6.40 31.13 -15.17
CA ALA A 278 -7.08 30.59 -16.34
C ALA A 278 -8.31 31.42 -16.74
N VAL A 279 -8.27 32.04 -17.92
CA VAL A 279 -9.43 32.71 -18.52
C VAL A 279 -9.99 31.78 -19.63
N PRO A 280 -11.27 31.39 -19.57
CA PRO A 280 -11.88 30.58 -20.64
C PRO A 280 -11.85 31.28 -22.00
N ALA A 281 -11.79 30.51 -23.09
CA ALA A 281 -11.61 31.03 -24.45
C ALA A 281 -12.68 32.06 -24.89
N ARG A 282 -13.86 31.97 -24.29
CA ARG A 282 -14.97 32.91 -24.62
C ARG A 282 -15.39 33.73 -23.39
N GLY A 283 -14.53 33.77 -22.37
CA GLY A 283 -14.78 34.52 -21.14
C GLY A 283 -13.87 35.71 -21.00
N THR A 284 -14.26 36.63 -20.12
CA THR A 284 -13.47 37.81 -19.76
C THR A 284 -12.92 37.70 -18.33
N GLU A 285 -13.41 36.72 -17.57
CA GLU A 285 -13.01 36.54 -16.17
C GLU A 285 -12.33 35.18 -16.00
N THR A 286 -11.58 35.05 -14.91
CA THR A 286 -10.86 33.81 -14.61
C THR A 286 -11.82 32.70 -14.13
N LEU A 287 -11.38 31.46 -14.18
CA LEU A 287 -12.14 30.33 -13.63
C LEU A 287 -12.49 30.56 -12.15
N ALA A 288 -11.62 31.24 -11.42
CA ALA A 288 -11.82 31.51 -9.97
C ALA A 288 -13.08 32.36 -9.70
N SER A 289 -13.53 33.19 -10.66
CA SER A 289 -14.75 34.02 -10.50
C SER A 289 -16.05 33.21 -10.72
N SER A 290 -15.95 32.02 -11.32
CA SER A 290 -17.14 31.21 -11.60
C SER A 290 -17.72 30.57 -10.33
N HIS A 291 -19.00 30.82 -10.06
CA HIS A 291 -19.69 30.19 -8.94
C HIS A 291 -19.71 28.68 -9.03
N THR A 292 -19.79 28.12 -10.23
CA THR A 292 -19.70 26.67 -10.47
C THR A 292 -18.35 26.12 -10.04
N VAL A 293 -17.27 26.82 -10.40
CA VAL A 293 -15.90 26.41 -10.03
C VAL A 293 -15.71 26.52 -8.50
N GLN A 294 -16.19 27.61 -7.91
CA GLN A 294 -16.12 27.82 -6.46
C GLN A 294 -16.84 26.69 -5.69
N ALA A 295 -18.08 26.40 -6.11
CA ALA A 295 -18.88 25.32 -5.50
C ALA A 295 -18.23 23.94 -5.70
N GLY A 296 -17.69 23.69 -6.89
CA GLY A 296 -17.02 22.42 -7.19
C GLY A 296 -15.76 22.21 -6.35
N LEU A 297 -14.94 23.26 -6.21
CA LEU A 297 -13.76 23.22 -5.35
C LEU A 297 -14.13 22.94 -3.88
N ALA A 298 -15.18 23.61 -3.37
CA ALA A 298 -15.63 23.41 -2.00
C ALA A 298 -16.14 21.97 -1.77
N ARG A 299 -16.87 21.41 -2.75
CA ARG A 299 -17.33 20.01 -2.68
C ARG A 299 -16.15 19.03 -2.70
N ALA A 300 -15.16 19.27 -3.56
CA ALA A 300 -13.95 18.43 -3.60
C ALA A 300 -13.21 18.46 -2.27
N ALA A 301 -13.05 19.66 -1.67
CA ALA A 301 -12.43 19.81 -0.36
C ALA A 301 -13.20 19.04 0.73
N ALA A 302 -14.54 19.11 0.72
CA ALA A 302 -15.38 18.38 1.69
C ALA A 302 -15.21 16.86 1.55
N LEU A 303 -15.14 16.35 0.31
CA LEU A 303 -14.92 14.91 0.06
C LEU A 303 -13.58 14.44 0.61
N VAL A 304 -12.50 15.19 0.34
CA VAL A 304 -11.17 14.84 0.85
C VAL A 304 -11.17 14.86 2.38
N ARG A 305 -11.76 15.92 2.97
CA ARG A 305 -11.80 16.02 4.43
C ARG A 305 -12.61 14.88 5.07
N ALA A 306 -13.71 14.47 4.46
CA ALA A 306 -14.49 13.32 4.93
C ALA A 306 -13.64 12.05 4.93
N GLY A 307 -12.87 11.81 3.85
CA GLY A 307 -11.96 10.66 3.78
C GLY A 307 -10.87 10.70 4.85
N GLU A 308 -10.28 11.88 5.09
CA GLU A 308 -9.28 12.07 6.15
C GLU A 308 -9.85 11.70 7.53
N LEU A 309 -11.03 12.21 7.84
CA LEU A 309 -11.66 12.00 9.16
C LEU A 309 -12.03 10.53 9.36
N LEU A 310 -12.58 9.88 8.32
CA LEU A 310 -12.92 8.44 8.40
C LEU A 310 -11.68 7.59 8.63
N LEU A 311 -10.59 7.87 7.91
CA LEU A 311 -9.37 7.09 8.03
C LEU A 311 -8.69 7.33 9.39
N ASP A 312 -8.68 8.58 9.88
CA ASP A 312 -8.12 8.93 11.18
C ASP A 312 -8.91 8.29 12.33
N ASP A 313 -10.24 8.26 12.22
CA ASP A 313 -11.11 7.59 13.19
C ASP A 313 -10.81 6.10 13.28
N ALA A 314 -10.69 5.43 12.12
CA ALA A 314 -10.34 4.00 12.07
C ALA A 314 -8.95 3.75 12.68
N ALA A 315 -7.97 4.63 12.40
CA ALA A 315 -6.62 4.52 12.96
C ALA A 315 -6.64 4.73 14.48
N GLY A 316 -7.48 5.65 14.97
CA GLY A 316 -7.67 5.87 16.40
C GLY A 316 -8.22 4.63 17.11
N HIS A 317 -9.26 4.01 16.54
CA HIS A 317 -9.83 2.77 17.07
C HIS A 317 -8.82 1.62 17.08
N ALA A 318 -8.03 1.50 16.01
CA ALA A 318 -6.99 0.48 15.92
C ALA A 318 -5.93 0.66 17.02
N SER A 319 -5.44 1.88 17.20
CA SER A 319 -4.38 2.18 18.17
C SER A 319 -4.84 2.07 19.61
N ALA A 320 -6.05 2.53 19.93
CA ALA A 320 -6.60 2.58 21.28
C ALA A 320 -7.18 1.23 21.75
N ARG A 321 -7.25 0.23 20.86
CA ARG A 321 -7.84 -1.09 21.16
C ARG A 321 -9.29 -1.02 21.67
N LEU A 322 -10.03 -0.01 21.21
CA LEU A 322 -11.43 0.19 21.64
C LEU A 322 -12.36 -0.90 21.10
N ILE A 323 -12.03 -1.42 19.93
CA ILE A 323 -12.76 -2.50 19.26
C ILE A 323 -11.72 -3.44 18.62
N GLY A 324 -12.12 -4.67 18.33
CA GLY A 324 -11.23 -5.63 17.71
C GLY A 324 -11.98 -6.61 16.80
N GLY A 325 -11.25 -7.58 16.27
CA GLY A 325 -11.82 -8.63 15.43
C GLY A 325 -12.51 -8.07 14.20
N GLU A 326 -13.58 -8.75 13.75
CA GLU A 326 -14.32 -8.37 12.55
C GLU A 326 -14.87 -6.95 12.59
N LYS A 327 -15.24 -6.45 13.77
CA LYS A 327 -15.77 -5.10 13.91
C LYS A 327 -14.73 -4.06 13.50
N LEU A 328 -13.48 -4.22 13.95
CA LEU A 328 -12.39 -3.32 13.56
C LEU A 328 -12.06 -3.49 12.07
N SER A 329 -11.99 -4.73 11.59
CA SER A 329 -11.74 -4.99 10.16
C SER A 329 -12.81 -4.35 9.27
N ALA A 330 -14.10 -4.41 9.67
CA ALA A 330 -15.19 -3.77 8.94
C ALA A 330 -15.03 -2.25 8.92
N LEU A 331 -14.69 -1.64 10.08
CA LEU A 331 -14.49 -0.19 10.18
C LEU A 331 -13.34 0.28 9.27
N ILE A 332 -12.23 -0.47 9.28
CA ILE A 332 -11.05 -0.12 8.47
C ILE A 332 -11.41 -0.18 6.97
N ARG A 333 -12.11 -1.25 6.53
CA ARG A 333 -12.52 -1.39 5.13
C ARG A 333 -13.49 -0.29 4.71
N LEU A 334 -14.46 0.00 5.57
CA LEU A 334 -15.44 1.08 5.33
C LEU A 334 -14.71 2.43 5.13
N ALA A 335 -13.82 2.76 6.07
CA ALA A 335 -13.09 4.04 6.05
C ALA A 335 -12.19 4.17 4.81
N ALA A 336 -11.42 3.12 4.53
CA ALA A 336 -10.47 3.15 3.41
C ALA A 336 -11.18 3.22 2.06
N THR A 337 -12.24 2.42 1.87
CA THR A 337 -12.98 2.40 0.60
C THR A 337 -13.71 3.73 0.38
N ALA A 338 -14.33 4.27 1.43
CA ALA A 338 -14.98 5.59 1.36
C ALA A 338 -13.96 6.70 1.05
N ALA A 339 -12.77 6.64 1.65
CA ALA A 339 -11.69 7.58 1.34
C ALA A 339 -11.28 7.46 -0.14
N GLY A 340 -11.16 6.23 -0.65
CA GLY A 340 -10.85 5.98 -2.06
C GLY A 340 -11.88 6.60 -3.00
N GLU A 341 -13.18 6.33 -2.77
CA GLU A 341 -14.24 6.92 -3.60
C GLU A 341 -14.27 8.45 -3.52
N ASN A 342 -14.14 8.98 -2.31
CA ASN A 342 -14.16 10.43 -2.09
C ASN A 342 -13.00 11.13 -2.80
N THR A 343 -11.79 10.55 -2.72
CA THR A 343 -10.60 11.13 -3.34
C THR A 343 -10.68 11.06 -4.87
N LEU A 344 -11.13 9.94 -5.41
CA LEU A 344 -11.36 9.79 -6.85
C LEU A 344 -12.33 10.88 -7.34
N LYS A 345 -13.48 11.00 -6.69
CA LYS A 345 -14.51 11.98 -7.07
C LYS A 345 -13.99 13.43 -6.93
N ALA A 346 -13.20 13.70 -5.92
CA ALA A 346 -12.60 15.03 -5.71
C ALA A 346 -11.63 15.38 -6.84
N VAL A 347 -10.72 14.46 -7.18
CA VAL A 347 -9.74 14.69 -8.26
C VAL A 347 -10.42 14.81 -9.61
N ASP A 348 -11.41 13.95 -9.93
CA ASP A 348 -12.20 14.04 -11.17
C ASP A 348 -12.90 15.39 -11.28
N THR A 349 -13.49 15.86 -10.18
CA THR A 349 -14.15 17.17 -10.14
C THR A 349 -13.16 18.29 -10.48
N LEU A 350 -12.00 18.31 -9.82
CA LEU A 350 -10.99 19.36 -10.02
C LEU A 350 -10.41 19.31 -11.44
N HIS A 351 -10.13 18.11 -11.94
CA HIS A 351 -9.61 17.90 -13.29
C HIS A 351 -10.63 18.40 -14.34
N GLY A 352 -11.90 18.04 -14.17
CA GLY A 352 -12.97 18.48 -15.06
C GLY A 352 -13.18 20.00 -15.05
N LEU A 353 -13.10 20.62 -13.87
CA LEU A 353 -13.22 22.08 -13.74
C LEU A 353 -12.04 22.83 -14.39
N ALA A 354 -10.86 22.24 -14.39
CA ALA A 354 -9.68 22.83 -15.05
C ALA A 354 -9.76 22.74 -16.58
N GLY A 355 -10.57 21.80 -17.08
CA GLY A 355 -10.79 21.63 -18.53
C GLY A 355 -9.50 21.24 -19.26
N THR A 356 -9.35 21.77 -20.50
CA THR A 356 -8.19 21.42 -21.34
C THR A 356 -6.83 21.78 -20.72
N ARG A 357 -6.81 22.66 -19.75
CA ARG A 357 -5.57 23.03 -19.05
C ARG A 357 -5.02 21.91 -18.16
N ALA A 358 -5.88 20.96 -17.79
CA ALA A 358 -5.48 19.79 -17.02
C ALA A 358 -4.85 18.69 -17.88
N LEU A 359 -4.86 18.81 -19.21
CA LEU A 359 -4.44 17.75 -20.12
C LEU A 359 -2.93 17.69 -20.36
N GLY A 360 -2.18 18.68 -19.89
CA GLY A 360 -0.72 18.71 -20.09
C GLY A 360 -0.01 17.67 -19.25
N ALA A 361 0.68 16.73 -19.88
CA ALA A 361 1.32 15.58 -19.21
C ALA A 361 2.32 15.94 -18.10
N ALA A 362 2.89 17.17 -18.16
CA ALA A 362 3.78 17.67 -17.11
C ALA A 362 3.02 18.38 -15.97
N GLY A 363 1.68 18.49 -16.09
CA GLY A 363 0.87 19.21 -15.11
C GLY A 363 0.60 18.39 -13.85
N ARG A 364 0.60 19.08 -12.69
CA ARG A 364 0.28 18.41 -11.42
C ARG A 364 -1.11 17.80 -11.42
N LEU A 365 -2.12 18.51 -11.96
CA LEU A 365 -3.50 18.00 -12.00
C LEU A 365 -3.63 16.76 -12.89
N ASP A 366 -2.95 16.74 -14.05
CA ASP A 366 -2.91 15.56 -14.91
C ASP A 366 -2.28 14.37 -14.17
N ARG A 367 -1.15 14.61 -13.49
CA ARG A 367 -0.50 13.55 -12.71
C ARG A 367 -1.42 13.02 -11.62
N CYS A 368 -2.05 13.91 -10.82
CA CYS A 368 -3.01 13.51 -9.78
C CYS A 368 -4.15 12.67 -10.37
N PHE A 369 -4.66 13.08 -11.55
CA PHE A 369 -5.73 12.34 -12.23
C PHE A 369 -5.30 10.91 -12.60
N ARG A 370 -4.11 10.78 -13.23
CA ARG A 370 -3.62 9.45 -13.64
C ARG A 370 -3.28 8.58 -12.43
N ASP A 371 -2.66 9.15 -11.43
CA ASP A 371 -2.24 8.42 -10.22
C ASP A 371 -3.45 7.95 -9.42
N ILE A 372 -4.48 8.80 -9.21
CA ILE A 372 -5.63 8.41 -8.41
C ILE A 372 -6.38 7.24 -9.07
N HIS A 373 -6.55 7.27 -10.40
CA HIS A 373 -7.21 6.18 -11.13
C HIS A 373 -6.43 4.86 -11.01
N THR A 374 -5.11 4.94 -10.85
CA THR A 374 -4.27 3.76 -10.64
C THR A 374 -4.39 3.25 -9.20
N VAL A 375 -4.35 4.15 -8.22
CA VAL A 375 -4.41 3.79 -6.79
C VAL A 375 -5.75 3.12 -6.45
N VAL A 376 -6.87 3.70 -6.89
CA VAL A 376 -8.21 3.18 -6.50
C VAL A 376 -8.55 1.85 -7.17
N ALA A 377 -7.79 1.44 -8.18
CA ALA A 377 -7.94 0.11 -8.78
C ALA A 377 -7.47 -1.02 -7.83
N HIS A 378 -6.76 -0.68 -6.75
CA HIS A 378 -6.26 -1.68 -5.81
C HIS A 378 -7.40 -2.30 -4.99
N ILE A 379 -7.31 -3.61 -4.77
CA ILE A 379 -8.35 -4.41 -4.10
C ILE A 379 -8.78 -3.86 -2.73
N THR A 380 -7.85 -3.25 -1.99
CA THR A 380 -8.16 -2.69 -0.66
C THR A 380 -9.07 -1.46 -0.70
N LEU A 381 -9.21 -0.82 -1.88
CA LEU A 381 -10.10 0.32 -2.08
C LEU A 381 -11.29 -0.03 -2.98
N ALA A 382 -11.36 -1.26 -3.47
CA ALA A 382 -12.40 -1.71 -4.41
C ALA A 382 -13.79 -1.62 -3.78
N PRO A 383 -14.83 -1.22 -4.56
CA PRO A 383 -16.20 -1.12 -4.04
C PRO A 383 -16.77 -2.41 -3.43
N THR A 384 -16.21 -3.57 -3.79
CA THR A 384 -16.59 -4.86 -3.18
C THR A 384 -16.38 -4.90 -1.66
N ASN A 385 -15.53 -4.03 -1.12
CA ASN A 385 -15.39 -3.89 0.33
C ASN A 385 -16.68 -3.37 0.98
N PHE A 386 -17.45 -2.52 0.28
CA PHE A 386 -18.76 -2.09 0.79
C PHE A 386 -19.75 -3.26 0.85
N GLU A 387 -19.68 -4.19 -0.10
CA GLU A 387 -20.53 -5.40 -0.06
C GLU A 387 -20.21 -6.24 1.17
N MET A 388 -18.91 -6.41 1.46
CA MET A 388 -18.44 -7.15 2.64
C MET A 388 -18.91 -6.48 3.93
N VAL A 389 -18.72 -5.17 4.03
CA VAL A 389 -19.16 -4.40 5.21
C VAL A 389 -20.68 -4.43 5.32
N GLY A 390 -21.41 -4.26 4.22
CA GLY A 390 -22.87 -4.35 4.19
C GLY A 390 -23.38 -5.69 4.71
N SER A 391 -22.76 -6.80 4.26
CA SER A 391 -23.07 -8.14 4.76
C SER A 391 -22.87 -8.21 6.28
N TYR A 392 -21.76 -7.70 6.77
CA TYR A 392 -21.47 -7.67 8.21
C TYR A 392 -22.51 -6.85 8.99
N LEU A 393 -22.90 -5.69 8.49
CA LEU A 393 -23.90 -4.82 9.15
C LEU A 393 -25.29 -5.48 9.20
N LEU A 394 -25.58 -6.38 8.26
CA LEU A 394 -26.83 -7.16 8.23
C LEU A 394 -26.75 -8.45 9.07
N GLY A 395 -25.68 -8.62 9.86
CA GLY A 395 -25.52 -9.77 10.74
C GLY A 395 -24.80 -10.97 10.13
N GLY A 396 -24.28 -10.81 8.90
CA GLY A 396 -23.43 -11.83 8.27
C GLY A 396 -21.98 -11.74 8.74
N SER A 397 -21.13 -12.63 8.27
CA SER A 397 -19.70 -12.57 8.54
C SER A 397 -18.97 -11.64 7.56
N LEU A 398 -17.84 -11.10 8.00
CA LEU A 398 -16.95 -10.30 7.16
C LEU A 398 -16.03 -11.25 6.37
N LEU A 399 -16.64 -12.08 5.50
CA LEU A 399 -15.87 -13.01 4.67
C LEU A 399 -15.26 -12.27 3.49
N MET A 400 -13.95 -12.38 3.36
CA MET A 400 -13.27 -11.95 2.15
C MET A 400 -13.65 -12.93 1.03
N ARG A 401 -14.62 -12.54 0.21
CA ARG A 401 -14.90 -13.27 -1.02
C ARG A 401 -13.85 -12.83 -2.05
N ARG A 402 -12.95 -13.72 -2.37
CA ARG A 402 -12.02 -13.54 -3.48
C ARG A 402 -12.55 -14.26 -4.71
#